data_d72dc7f8a02c62ae95593c24bb03433a
#
_entry.id   d72dc7f8a02c62ae95593c24bb03433a
#
_cell.length_a   1.000
_cell.length_b   1.000
_cell.length_c   1.000
_cell.angle_alpha   90.00
_cell.angle_beta   90.00
_cell.angle_gamma   90.00
#
_symmetry.space_group_name_H-M   'P 1'
#
loop_
_entity.id
_entity.type
_entity.pdbx_description
1 polymer ?
#
loop_
_entity_poly.entity_id
_entity_poly.type
_entity_poly.pdbx_seq_one_letter_code
_entity_poly.pdbx_strand_id
1 'polypeptide(L)'
;MTFRTLDDADLSGKRALVRVDLNVPMADGQVSDDTRLRAVVPTIAKLAKEGAKVVLLAHFDRPKGKVVPEMSLKPIAPALAEVLGAPVAFAADCVGEVAASAIATMKPGDVLLLENVRFHPGEEKNDPDFAKALAANGDLYVNDAFSAAHRAHASTEGIARMLPAYAGEQMRRELEMLEAALGKPKRPVLGIVGGSKVSTKLDLLNNLVKKLDRLAIGGGMANTFLAAQGVDVGASLCEHDLADTAREIMASAKAAGCELLLPIDVVVAQEVKPGVAANVRDLADIQGADRILDAGPKTLAKLIAAIDGSATLIWNGPLGVFEVPPFDKATVEAALHAAERAKAGKLVAVAGGGDTVAALNVAGVADDFTFVSTAGGAFLEWMEGKELPGVAALAI
;
A
#
# COMPACT_ATOMS: atom_id res chain seq x y z
N MET A 1 16.91 1.17 7.59
CA MET A 1 16.52 0.55 8.89
C MET A 1 17.00 -0.88 8.91
N THR A 2 17.61 -1.34 10.01
CA THR A 2 18.05 -2.73 10.15
C THR A 2 17.01 -3.48 10.97
N PHE A 3 16.55 -4.63 10.51
CA PHE A 3 15.55 -5.48 11.17
C PHE A 3 15.94 -6.95 11.02
N ARG A 4 15.44 -7.78 11.93
CA ARG A 4 15.66 -9.24 11.85
C ARG A 4 14.67 -9.87 10.87
N THR A 5 15.16 -10.86 10.15
CA THR A 5 14.36 -11.70 9.24
C THR A 5 14.17 -13.09 9.82
N LEU A 6 13.41 -13.95 9.16
CA LEU A 6 13.25 -15.33 9.58
C LEU A 6 14.56 -16.13 9.49
N ASP A 7 15.52 -15.68 8.68
CA ASP A 7 16.83 -16.32 8.56
C ASP A 7 17.70 -16.12 9.84
N ASP A 8 17.33 -15.15 10.68
CA ASP A 8 18.00 -14.85 11.95
C ASP A 8 17.37 -15.58 13.15
N ALA A 9 16.29 -16.34 12.94
CA ALA A 9 15.49 -16.94 14.00
C ALA A 9 15.81 -18.43 14.21
N ASP A 10 15.87 -18.87 15.47
CA ASP A 10 15.77 -20.30 15.83
C ASP A 10 14.27 -20.67 15.87
N LEU A 11 13.81 -21.42 14.87
CA LEU A 11 12.41 -21.74 14.66
C LEU A 11 12.02 -23.14 15.16
N SER A 12 12.98 -24.03 15.35
CA SER A 12 12.73 -25.44 15.66
C SER A 12 11.98 -25.62 16.98
N GLY A 13 10.76 -26.17 16.91
CA GLY A 13 9.89 -26.41 18.06
C GLY A 13 9.32 -25.17 18.73
N LYS A 14 9.61 -23.96 18.23
CA LYS A 14 9.13 -22.70 18.79
C LYS A 14 7.69 -22.41 18.39
N ARG A 15 6.96 -21.75 19.29
CA ARG A 15 5.64 -21.17 19.01
C ARG A 15 5.84 -19.82 18.36
N ALA A 16 5.63 -19.73 17.07
CA ALA A 16 5.76 -18.51 16.30
C ALA A 16 4.39 -17.82 16.19
N LEU A 17 4.23 -16.68 16.85
CA LEU A 17 3.05 -15.82 16.68
C LEU A 17 3.24 -14.97 15.42
N VAL A 18 2.41 -15.16 14.42
CA VAL A 18 2.55 -14.51 13.12
C VAL A 18 1.38 -13.57 12.86
N ARG A 19 1.64 -12.28 12.79
CA ARG A 19 0.63 -11.29 12.39
C ARG A 19 0.52 -11.24 10.88
N VAL A 20 -0.61 -11.65 10.37
CA VAL A 20 -0.91 -11.71 8.93
C VAL A 20 -2.11 -10.82 8.59
N ASP A 21 -2.25 -10.46 7.32
CA ASP A 21 -3.45 -9.78 6.81
C ASP A 21 -4.36 -10.77 6.10
N LEU A 22 -5.44 -11.13 6.77
CA LEU A 22 -6.50 -11.99 6.26
C LEU A 22 -7.82 -11.23 6.04
N ASN A 23 -7.76 -9.91 5.93
CA ASN A 23 -8.93 -9.07 5.69
C ASN A 23 -9.34 -9.13 4.20
N VAL A 24 -9.84 -10.28 3.80
CA VAL A 24 -10.21 -10.61 2.41
C VAL A 24 -11.66 -10.25 2.12
N PRO A 25 -12.01 -9.95 0.85
CA PRO A 25 -13.41 -9.79 0.46
C PRO A 25 -14.15 -11.12 0.52
N MET A 26 -15.37 -11.06 1.02
CA MET A 26 -16.27 -12.20 1.17
C MET A 26 -17.52 -12.03 0.30
N ALA A 27 -17.97 -13.11 -0.32
CA ALA A 27 -19.26 -13.19 -1.03
C ALA A 27 -19.94 -14.51 -0.63
N ASP A 28 -21.21 -14.44 -0.25
CA ASP A 28 -22.00 -15.60 0.14
C ASP A 28 -21.34 -16.50 1.21
N GLY A 29 -20.63 -15.88 2.17
CA GLY A 29 -19.92 -16.58 3.25
C GLY A 29 -18.63 -17.27 2.84
N GLN A 30 -18.14 -17.00 1.61
CA GLN A 30 -16.90 -17.56 1.07
C GLN A 30 -15.94 -16.44 0.66
N VAL A 31 -14.64 -16.74 0.67
CA VAL A 31 -13.60 -15.82 0.16
C VAL A 31 -13.79 -15.65 -1.35
N SER A 32 -14.00 -14.43 -1.79
CA SER A 32 -14.19 -14.09 -3.21
C SER A 32 -12.89 -13.69 -3.93
N ASP A 33 -11.86 -13.32 -3.19
CA ASP A 33 -10.51 -13.01 -3.68
C ASP A 33 -9.48 -13.50 -2.67
N ASP A 34 -8.63 -14.43 -3.09
CA ASP A 34 -7.63 -15.09 -2.25
C ASP A 34 -6.22 -14.46 -2.33
N THR A 35 -6.08 -13.30 -2.98
CA THR A 35 -4.78 -12.63 -3.18
C THR A 35 -4.01 -12.44 -1.88
N ARG A 36 -4.69 -12.00 -0.82
CA ARG A 36 -4.06 -11.81 0.51
C ARG A 36 -3.71 -13.13 1.18
N LEU A 37 -4.51 -14.18 0.95
CA LEU A 37 -4.20 -15.51 1.48
C LEU A 37 -2.94 -16.07 0.82
N ARG A 38 -2.79 -15.90 -0.50
CA ARG A 38 -1.59 -16.32 -1.23
C ARG A 38 -0.34 -15.56 -0.78
N ALA A 39 -0.49 -14.29 -0.45
CA ALA A 39 0.62 -13.45 -0.04
C ALA A 39 1.29 -13.88 1.27
N VAL A 40 0.56 -14.49 2.21
CA VAL A 40 1.10 -14.96 3.49
C VAL A 40 1.66 -16.40 3.45
N VAL A 41 1.41 -17.13 2.37
CA VAL A 41 1.87 -18.53 2.21
C VAL A 41 3.39 -18.67 2.36
N PRO A 42 4.25 -17.85 1.74
CA PRO A 42 5.70 -18.01 1.85
C PRO A 42 6.19 -17.98 3.31
N THR A 43 5.67 -17.07 4.13
CA THR A 43 6.02 -16.97 5.54
C THR A 43 5.56 -18.18 6.33
N ILE A 44 4.30 -18.57 6.18
CA ILE A 44 3.71 -19.72 6.87
C ILE A 44 4.45 -21.02 6.49
N ALA A 45 4.66 -21.24 5.19
CA ALA A 45 5.31 -22.43 4.68
C ALA A 45 6.77 -22.55 5.18
N LYS A 46 7.51 -21.44 5.20
CA LYS A 46 8.88 -21.41 5.72
C LYS A 46 8.92 -21.79 7.21
N LEU A 47 8.08 -21.13 8.03
CA LEU A 47 8.00 -21.40 9.44
C LEU A 47 7.63 -22.86 9.75
N ALA A 48 6.62 -23.39 9.06
CA ALA A 48 6.17 -24.77 9.22
C ALA A 48 7.27 -25.77 8.79
N LYS A 49 7.94 -25.54 7.66
CA LYS A 49 9.03 -26.37 7.16
C LYS A 49 10.21 -26.43 8.12
N GLU A 50 10.51 -25.33 8.81
CA GLU A 50 11.60 -25.26 9.80
C GLU A 50 11.17 -25.73 11.19
N GLY A 51 9.98 -26.32 11.31
CA GLY A 51 9.50 -26.99 12.52
C GLY A 51 8.91 -26.08 13.58
N ALA A 52 8.55 -24.85 13.26
CA ALA A 52 7.79 -24.00 14.15
C ALA A 52 6.34 -24.49 14.29
N LYS A 53 5.72 -24.18 15.43
CA LYS A 53 4.25 -24.21 15.62
C LYS A 53 3.74 -22.84 15.22
N VAL A 54 3.02 -22.76 14.08
CA VAL A 54 2.64 -21.50 13.47
C VAL A 54 1.28 -21.06 14.00
N VAL A 55 1.26 -19.99 14.79
CA VAL A 55 0.05 -19.43 15.41
C VAL A 55 -0.26 -18.10 14.76
N LEU A 56 -1.34 -18.04 13.97
CA LEU A 56 -1.71 -16.87 13.18
C LEU A 56 -2.59 -15.91 13.98
N LEU A 57 -2.22 -14.64 13.96
CA LEU A 57 -2.98 -13.51 14.47
C LEU A 57 -3.43 -12.65 13.30
N ALA A 58 -4.72 -12.34 13.22
CA ALA A 58 -5.26 -11.48 12.18
C ALA A 58 -6.48 -10.71 12.68
N HIS A 59 -6.79 -9.63 11.98
CA HIS A 59 -8.07 -8.94 12.11
C HIS A 59 -8.94 -9.21 10.89
N PHE A 60 -10.23 -9.03 11.08
CA PHE A 60 -11.21 -9.02 10.02
C PHE A 60 -12.23 -7.91 10.28
N ASP A 61 -12.38 -7.01 9.31
CA ASP A 61 -13.30 -5.89 9.35
C ASP A 61 -13.15 -4.99 10.62
N ARG A 62 -14.22 -4.35 11.08
CA ARG A 62 -14.21 -3.36 12.17
C ARG A 62 -15.27 -3.67 13.24
N PRO A 63 -15.09 -4.70 14.06
CA PRO A 63 -16.05 -5.11 15.10
C PRO A 63 -16.07 -4.19 16.32
N LYS A 64 -15.16 -3.23 16.41
CA LYS A 64 -15.11 -2.20 17.48
C LYS A 64 -15.00 -2.80 18.90
N GLY A 65 -14.18 -3.81 19.07
CA GLY A 65 -13.93 -4.45 20.37
C GLY A 65 -15.08 -5.32 20.87
N LYS A 66 -15.90 -5.83 19.98
CA LYS A 66 -17.03 -6.71 20.29
C LYS A 66 -16.99 -7.98 19.45
N VAL A 67 -17.50 -9.07 19.98
CA VAL A 67 -17.70 -10.29 19.21
C VAL A 67 -18.87 -10.10 18.25
N VAL A 68 -18.57 -10.15 16.94
CA VAL A 68 -19.53 -10.05 15.85
C VAL A 68 -19.40 -11.31 15.00
N PRO A 69 -20.34 -12.26 15.05
CA PRO A 69 -20.21 -13.55 14.38
C PRO A 69 -19.88 -13.48 12.89
N GLU A 70 -20.44 -12.49 12.19
CA GLU A 70 -20.20 -12.25 10.75
C GLU A 70 -18.78 -11.79 10.44
N MET A 71 -18.05 -11.32 11.46
CA MET A 71 -16.66 -10.87 11.36
C MET A 71 -15.67 -11.89 11.94
N SER A 72 -16.10 -13.13 12.16
CA SER A 72 -15.24 -14.23 12.58
C SER A 72 -14.27 -14.64 11.48
N LEU A 73 -13.03 -14.99 11.85
CA LEU A 73 -12.03 -15.57 10.95
C LEU A 73 -12.28 -17.05 10.64
N LYS A 74 -13.21 -17.70 11.35
CA LYS A 74 -13.50 -19.13 11.16
C LYS A 74 -13.77 -19.53 9.71
N PRO A 75 -14.58 -18.79 8.92
CA PRO A 75 -14.81 -19.11 7.51
C PRO A 75 -13.59 -19.00 6.61
N ILE A 76 -12.56 -18.27 7.06
CA ILE A 76 -11.33 -18.04 6.27
C ILE A 76 -10.34 -19.19 6.43
N ALA A 77 -10.37 -19.91 7.56
CA ALA A 77 -9.43 -21.00 7.82
C ALA A 77 -9.43 -22.10 6.73
N PRO A 78 -10.58 -22.59 6.21
CA PRO A 78 -10.60 -23.55 5.11
C PRO A 78 -9.98 -23.01 3.82
N ALA A 79 -10.29 -21.76 3.46
CA ALA A 79 -9.72 -21.14 2.26
C ALA A 79 -8.20 -20.95 2.37
N LEU A 80 -7.71 -20.58 3.55
CA LEU A 80 -6.27 -20.51 3.80
C LEU A 80 -5.61 -21.89 3.71
N ALA A 81 -6.25 -22.94 4.24
CA ALA A 81 -5.76 -24.31 4.13
C ALA A 81 -5.65 -24.76 2.68
N GLU A 82 -6.58 -24.39 1.83
CA GLU A 82 -6.58 -24.70 0.40
C GLU A 82 -5.38 -24.05 -0.31
N VAL A 83 -5.18 -22.73 -0.14
CA VAL A 83 -4.04 -22.02 -0.75
C VAL A 83 -2.70 -22.47 -0.19
N LEU A 84 -2.65 -22.83 1.10
CA LEU A 84 -1.43 -23.32 1.75
C LEU A 84 -1.09 -24.77 1.34
N GLY A 85 -2.10 -25.53 0.95
CA GLY A 85 -1.95 -26.98 0.68
C GLY A 85 -1.70 -27.80 1.95
N ALA A 86 -2.10 -27.31 3.12
CA ALA A 86 -1.92 -27.95 4.43
C ALA A 86 -3.07 -27.58 5.38
N PRO A 87 -3.37 -28.43 6.38
CA PRO A 87 -4.44 -28.15 7.33
C PRO A 87 -4.18 -26.86 8.12
N VAL A 88 -5.24 -26.08 8.36
CA VAL A 88 -5.25 -24.92 9.25
C VAL A 88 -6.33 -25.14 10.29
N ALA A 89 -5.92 -25.33 11.55
CA ALA A 89 -6.84 -25.41 12.67
C ALA A 89 -7.37 -24.01 13.06
N PHE A 90 -8.48 -23.95 13.79
CA PHE A 90 -9.06 -22.70 14.25
C PHE A 90 -9.38 -22.77 15.75
N ALA A 91 -9.08 -21.66 16.47
CA ALA A 91 -9.46 -21.50 17.87
C ALA A 91 -10.39 -20.28 18.02
N ALA A 92 -11.44 -20.42 18.79
CA ALA A 92 -12.53 -19.43 18.88
C ALA A 92 -12.22 -18.21 19.77
N ASP A 93 -10.97 -18.05 20.20
CA ASP A 93 -10.45 -16.84 20.84
C ASP A 93 -8.94 -16.74 20.57
N CYS A 94 -8.40 -15.53 20.68
CA CYS A 94 -6.98 -15.26 20.48
C CYS A 94 -6.17 -15.17 21.79
N VAL A 95 -6.81 -15.22 22.94
CA VAL A 95 -6.20 -15.18 24.27
C VAL A 95 -6.90 -16.16 25.23
N GLY A 96 -6.30 -16.35 26.41
CA GLY A 96 -6.87 -17.15 27.49
C GLY A 96 -6.84 -18.65 27.23
N GLU A 97 -7.68 -19.40 27.95
CA GLU A 97 -7.70 -20.87 27.98
C GLU A 97 -7.98 -21.49 26.61
N VAL A 98 -8.85 -20.87 25.81
CA VAL A 98 -9.22 -21.36 24.47
C VAL A 98 -8.01 -21.39 23.56
N ALA A 99 -7.24 -20.28 23.50
CA ALA A 99 -6.03 -20.21 22.71
C ALA A 99 -4.93 -21.13 23.28
N ALA A 100 -4.70 -21.10 24.57
CA ALA A 100 -3.66 -21.90 25.26
C ALA A 100 -3.88 -23.40 25.03
N SER A 101 -5.11 -23.90 25.18
CA SER A 101 -5.44 -25.32 25.00
C SER A 101 -5.23 -25.75 23.54
N ALA A 102 -5.64 -24.93 22.57
CA ALA A 102 -5.44 -25.23 21.15
C ALA A 102 -3.93 -25.30 20.81
N ILE A 103 -3.14 -24.35 21.31
CA ILE A 103 -1.70 -24.30 21.06
C ILE A 103 -0.97 -25.48 21.72
N ALA A 104 -1.40 -25.92 22.92
CA ALA A 104 -0.82 -27.04 23.61
C ALA A 104 -0.90 -28.38 22.82
N THR A 105 -1.89 -28.52 21.95
CA THR A 105 -2.06 -29.73 21.12
C THR A 105 -1.23 -29.70 19.83
N MET A 106 -0.66 -28.56 19.46
CA MET A 106 0.12 -28.40 18.22
C MET A 106 1.43 -29.21 18.22
N LYS A 107 1.75 -29.73 17.04
CA LYS A 107 3.05 -30.34 16.73
C LYS A 107 3.88 -29.37 15.89
N PRO A 108 5.22 -29.54 15.82
CA PRO A 108 6.05 -28.83 14.86
C PRO A 108 5.51 -28.94 13.43
N GLY A 109 5.38 -27.84 12.75
CA GLY A 109 4.80 -27.75 11.40
C GLY A 109 3.29 -27.51 11.33
N ASP A 110 2.57 -27.62 12.43
CA ASP A 110 1.14 -27.32 12.50
C ASP A 110 0.88 -25.82 12.37
N VAL A 111 -0.29 -25.50 11.78
CA VAL A 111 -0.78 -24.12 11.59
C VAL A 111 -2.13 -23.96 12.29
N LEU A 112 -2.22 -22.96 13.16
CA LEU A 112 -3.43 -22.61 13.92
C LEU A 112 -3.79 -21.15 13.66
N LEU A 113 -5.02 -20.88 13.23
CA LEU A 113 -5.59 -19.54 13.16
C LEU A 113 -6.38 -19.24 14.43
N LEU A 114 -6.02 -18.17 15.13
CA LEU A 114 -6.79 -17.66 16.26
C LEU A 114 -7.89 -16.71 15.77
N GLU A 115 -8.94 -16.52 16.59
CA GLU A 115 -10.06 -15.64 16.28
C GLU A 115 -9.61 -14.17 16.20
N ASN A 116 -10.43 -13.37 15.53
CA ASN A 116 -10.27 -11.96 15.24
C ASN A 116 -9.80 -11.15 16.47
N VAL A 117 -8.56 -10.65 16.41
CA VAL A 117 -7.97 -9.87 17.52
C VAL A 117 -8.77 -8.61 17.85
N ARG A 118 -9.51 -8.05 16.87
CA ARG A 118 -10.35 -6.87 17.06
C ARG A 118 -11.67 -7.14 17.78
N PHE A 119 -11.97 -8.38 18.13
CA PHE A 119 -13.07 -8.69 19.06
C PHE A 119 -12.76 -8.20 20.47
N HIS A 120 -11.49 -8.01 20.79
CA HIS A 120 -11.04 -7.47 22.06
C HIS A 120 -10.82 -5.95 21.99
N PRO A 121 -11.38 -5.17 22.95
CA PRO A 121 -11.22 -3.71 22.94
C PRO A 121 -9.79 -3.23 23.18
N GLY A 122 -8.92 -4.10 23.72
CA GLY A 122 -7.50 -3.81 23.95
C GLY A 122 -6.65 -3.79 22.69
N GLU A 123 -7.11 -4.40 21.60
CA GLU A 123 -6.32 -4.48 20.36
C GLU A 123 -6.04 -3.10 19.76
N GLU A 124 -7.07 -2.33 19.41
CA GLU A 124 -6.90 -1.03 18.77
C GLU A 124 -6.38 0.06 19.72
N LYS A 125 -6.45 -0.19 21.02
CA LYS A 125 -5.89 0.69 22.07
C LYS A 125 -4.41 0.43 22.36
N ASN A 126 -3.84 -0.62 21.76
CA ASN A 126 -2.50 -1.11 22.08
C ASN A 126 -2.35 -1.36 23.60
N ASP A 127 -3.37 -1.97 24.20
CA ASP A 127 -3.45 -2.20 25.64
C ASP A 127 -2.34 -3.17 26.07
N PRO A 128 -1.50 -2.80 27.07
CA PRO A 128 -0.37 -3.62 27.50
C PRO A 128 -0.76 -4.99 28.06
N ASP A 129 -1.89 -5.07 28.77
CA ASP A 129 -2.36 -6.33 29.35
C ASP A 129 -2.87 -7.27 28.26
N PHE A 130 -3.56 -6.74 27.25
CA PHE A 130 -3.97 -7.52 26.10
C PHE A 130 -2.76 -7.97 25.27
N ALA A 131 -1.79 -7.09 25.02
CA ALA A 131 -0.55 -7.45 24.32
C ALA A 131 0.21 -8.55 25.07
N LYS A 132 0.27 -8.50 26.41
CA LYS A 132 0.85 -9.54 27.25
C LYS A 132 0.09 -10.86 27.15
N ALA A 133 -1.23 -10.81 27.12
CA ALA A 133 -2.05 -12.01 26.95
C ALA A 133 -1.84 -12.67 25.57
N LEU A 134 -1.68 -11.88 24.50
CA LEU A 134 -1.29 -12.39 23.19
C LEU A 134 0.12 -12.99 23.22
N ALA A 135 1.09 -12.30 23.80
CA ALA A 135 2.50 -12.73 23.88
C ALA A 135 2.68 -14.05 24.64
N ALA A 136 1.81 -14.35 25.62
CA ALA A 136 1.84 -15.61 26.37
C ALA A 136 1.65 -16.86 25.48
N ASN A 137 1.10 -16.69 24.27
CA ASN A 137 0.86 -17.76 23.31
C ASN A 137 2.09 -18.14 22.49
N GLY A 138 3.20 -17.40 22.55
CA GLY A 138 4.35 -17.61 21.67
C GLY A 138 5.71 -17.47 22.34
N ASP A 139 6.73 -17.91 21.64
CA ASP A 139 8.14 -17.78 22.01
C ASP A 139 8.86 -16.70 21.20
N LEU A 140 8.31 -16.39 20.01
CA LEU A 140 8.76 -15.32 19.13
C LEU A 140 7.57 -14.73 18.35
N TYR A 141 7.77 -13.54 17.82
CA TYR A 141 6.78 -12.80 17.04
C TYR A 141 7.29 -12.54 15.61
N VAL A 142 6.40 -12.72 14.65
CA VAL A 142 6.66 -12.42 13.25
C VAL A 142 5.61 -11.44 12.74
N ASN A 143 6.02 -10.29 12.22
CA ASN A 143 5.12 -9.37 11.54
C ASN A 143 5.21 -9.59 10.03
N ASP A 144 4.10 -10.02 9.44
CA ASP A 144 3.97 -10.22 7.99
C ASP A 144 2.79 -9.41 7.42
N ALA A 145 2.31 -8.42 8.17
CA ALA A 145 1.17 -7.57 7.83
C ALA A 145 1.58 -6.10 7.70
N PHE A 146 2.31 -5.75 6.65
CA PHE A 146 2.71 -4.35 6.39
C PHE A 146 1.49 -3.43 6.29
N SER A 147 0.38 -3.90 5.73
CA SER A 147 -0.89 -3.15 5.64
C SER A 147 -1.44 -2.68 6.99
N ALA A 148 -1.12 -3.36 8.08
CA ALA A 148 -1.52 -3.00 9.44
C ALA A 148 -0.40 -2.29 10.25
N ALA A 149 0.81 -2.19 9.71
CA ALA A 149 1.99 -1.71 10.42
C ALA A 149 1.99 -0.20 10.71
N HIS A 150 1.13 0.57 10.05
CA HIS A 150 0.96 2.01 10.27
C HIS A 150 0.17 2.36 11.54
N ARG A 151 -0.38 1.35 12.23
CA ARG A 151 -1.16 1.53 13.46
C ARG A 151 -0.47 0.85 14.63
N ALA A 152 -0.35 1.57 15.76
CA ALA A 152 0.12 1.04 17.03
C ALA A 152 -1.01 0.24 17.70
N HIS A 153 -1.17 -1.03 17.31
CA HIS A 153 -2.11 -1.97 17.90
C HIS A 153 -1.38 -3.05 18.71
N ALA A 154 -2.09 -3.73 19.62
CA ALA A 154 -1.47 -4.75 20.48
C ALA A 154 -0.84 -5.89 19.67
N SER A 155 -1.48 -6.34 18.58
CA SER A 155 -1.00 -7.43 17.71
C SER A 155 0.07 -7.00 16.70
N THR A 156 0.33 -5.70 16.54
CA THR A 156 1.34 -5.18 15.58
C THR A 156 2.56 -4.60 16.28
N GLU A 157 2.37 -3.73 17.28
CA GLU A 157 3.45 -3.05 18.00
C GLU A 157 3.63 -3.59 19.40
N GLY A 158 2.56 -3.70 20.20
CA GLY A 158 2.66 -4.08 21.61
C GLY A 158 3.35 -5.43 21.81
N ILE A 159 2.93 -6.45 21.09
CA ILE A 159 3.51 -7.81 21.14
C ILE A 159 4.96 -7.85 20.65
N ALA A 160 5.32 -7.05 19.66
CA ALA A 160 6.67 -6.99 19.10
C ALA A 160 7.70 -6.44 20.08
N ARG A 161 7.25 -5.68 21.09
CA ARG A 161 8.10 -5.17 22.16
C ARG A 161 8.28 -6.15 23.32
N MET A 162 7.51 -7.25 23.34
CA MET A 162 7.52 -8.22 24.43
C MET A 162 8.24 -9.53 24.06
N LEU A 163 8.35 -9.82 22.77
CA LEU A 163 8.97 -11.04 22.26
C LEU A 163 10.09 -10.69 21.27
N PRO A 164 11.05 -11.61 21.05
CA PRO A 164 11.94 -11.49 19.90
C PRO A 164 11.13 -11.34 18.62
N ALA A 165 11.31 -10.23 17.92
CA ALA A 165 10.48 -9.84 16.78
C ALA A 165 11.26 -9.92 15.46
N TYR A 166 10.58 -10.44 14.43
CA TYR A 166 11.14 -10.69 13.10
C TYR A 166 10.16 -10.22 12.01
N ALA A 167 10.71 -9.83 10.87
CA ALA A 167 9.92 -9.59 9.67
C ALA A 167 9.63 -10.92 8.95
N GLY A 168 8.38 -11.16 8.60
CA GLY A 168 8.01 -12.24 7.68
C GLY A 168 8.48 -11.95 6.25
N GLU A 169 8.35 -12.91 5.36
CA GLU A 169 8.86 -12.80 3.98
C GLU A 169 8.17 -11.69 3.18
N GLN A 170 6.85 -11.49 3.39
CA GLN A 170 6.12 -10.41 2.75
C GLN A 170 6.54 -9.05 3.32
N MET A 171 6.63 -8.92 4.64
CA MET A 171 7.10 -7.71 5.30
C MET A 171 8.51 -7.34 4.86
N ARG A 172 9.42 -8.32 4.80
CA ARG A 172 10.79 -8.12 4.33
C ARG A 172 10.80 -7.56 2.92
N ARG A 173 10.06 -8.18 1.99
CA ARG A 173 9.97 -7.74 0.60
C ARG A 173 9.43 -6.31 0.48
N GLU A 174 8.36 -5.98 1.21
CA GLU A 174 7.84 -4.61 1.26
C GLU A 174 8.95 -3.63 1.69
N LEU A 175 9.59 -3.86 2.82
CA LEU A 175 10.61 -2.97 3.38
C LEU A 175 11.83 -2.81 2.46
N GLU A 176 12.30 -3.90 1.85
CA GLU A 176 13.41 -3.87 0.89
C GLU A 176 13.06 -3.06 -0.36
N MET A 177 11.85 -3.25 -0.91
CA MET A 177 11.41 -2.52 -2.10
C MET A 177 11.16 -1.05 -1.83
N LEU A 178 10.61 -0.72 -0.67
CA LEU A 178 10.40 0.66 -0.26
C LEU A 178 11.73 1.39 0.01
N GLU A 179 12.70 0.72 0.63
CA GLU A 179 14.05 1.26 0.82
C GLU A 179 14.74 1.50 -0.54
N ALA A 180 14.58 0.57 -1.48
CA ALA A 180 15.11 0.72 -2.85
C ALA A 180 14.43 1.84 -3.65
N ALA A 181 13.16 2.17 -3.33
CA ALA A 181 12.40 3.19 -4.05
C ALA A 181 12.63 4.61 -3.51
N LEU A 182 12.80 4.77 -2.21
CA LEU A 182 12.84 6.11 -1.58
C LEU A 182 13.90 6.27 -0.49
N GLY A 183 14.33 5.21 0.19
CA GLY A 183 15.35 5.26 1.23
C GLY A 183 16.75 5.46 0.63
N LYS A 184 17.16 4.54 -0.23
CA LYS A 184 18.45 4.55 -0.96
C LYS A 184 18.24 4.21 -2.43
N PRO A 185 17.48 5.04 -3.18
CA PRO A 185 17.17 4.75 -4.57
C PRO A 185 18.36 4.93 -5.51
N LYS A 186 18.31 4.20 -6.62
CA LYS A 186 19.14 4.52 -7.78
C LYS A 186 18.58 5.78 -8.43
N ARG A 187 19.43 6.79 -8.61
CA ARG A 187 19.04 8.08 -9.20
C ARG A 187 19.29 8.11 -10.71
N PRO A 188 18.54 8.90 -11.50
CA PRO A 188 17.48 9.83 -11.06
C PRO A 188 16.19 9.10 -10.60
N VAL A 189 15.48 9.71 -9.64
CA VAL A 189 14.20 9.20 -9.11
C VAL A 189 13.07 10.08 -9.59
N LEU A 190 12.10 9.46 -10.27
CA LEU A 190 10.85 10.08 -10.67
C LEU A 190 9.73 9.63 -9.73
N GLY A 191 8.97 10.58 -9.20
CA GLY A 191 7.67 10.33 -8.58
C GLY A 191 6.54 10.66 -9.54
N ILE A 192 5.49 9.88 -9.51
CA ILE A 192 4.19 10.22 -10.12
C ILE A 192 3.16 10.21 -9.00
N VAL A 193 2.54 11.35 -8.74
CA VAL A 193 1.46 11.51 -7.76
C VAL A 193 0.25 12.08 -8.47
N GLY A 194 -0.85 11.35 -8.38
CA GLY A 194 -2.13 11.76 -8.93
C GLY A 194 -3.24 11.68 -7.89
N GLY A 195 -4.42 12.07 -8.30
CA GLY A 195 -5.61 12.06 -7.45
C GLY A 195 -6.46 13.29 -7.62
N SER A 196 -7.56 13.38 -6.86
CA SER A 196 -8.55 14.45 -7.02
C SER A 196 -8.18 15.75 -6.31
N LYS A 197 -7.53 15.66 -5.13
CA LYS A 197 -7.36 16.80 -4.21
C LYS A 197 -5.96 16.90 -3.62
N VAL A 198 -5.37 18.10 -3.65
CA VAL A 198 -4.10 18.41 -2.99
C VAL A 198 -4.21 18.24 -1.47
N SER A 199 -5.33 18.66 -0.88
CA SER A 199 -5.56 18.62 0.58
C SER A 199 -5.41 17.21 1.17
N THR A 200 -5.65 16.17 0.39
CA THR A 200 -5.51 14.78 0.84
C THR A 200 -4.08 14.23 0.78
N LYS A 201 -3.16 14.95 0.13
CA LYS A 201 -1.78 14.48 -0.13
C LYS A 201 -0.70 15.50 0.20
N LEU A 202 -0.99 16.48 1.06
CA LEU A 202 -0.03 17.55 1.41
C LEU A 202 1.25 16.98 2.03
N ASP A 203 1.14 16.08 3.01
CA ASP A 203 2.29 15.49 3.66
C ASP A 203 3.15 14.68 2.68
N LEU A 204 2.48 13.96 1.77
CA LEU A 204 3.13 13.20 0.71
C LEU A 204 3.96 14.12 -0.20
N LEU A 205 3.34 15.16 -0.75
CA LEU A 205 4.00 16.11 -1.65
C LEU A 205 5.17 16.81 -0.96
N ASN A 206 4.97 17.29 0.26
CA ASN A 206 6.02 17.97 1.04
C ASN A 206 7.21 17.05 1.36
N ASN A 207 6.99 15.76 1.56
CA ASN A 207 8.08 14.81 1.76
C ASN A 207 8.79 14.49 0.44
N LEU A 208 8.03 14.22 -0.62
CA LEU A 208 8.58 13.76 -1.90
C LEU A 208 9.41 14.83 -2.61
N VAL A 209 8.99 16.11 -2.60
CA VAL A 209 9.77 17.20 -3.25
C VAL A 209 11.18 17.37 -2.68
N LYS A 210 11.41 16.91 -1.46
CA LYS A 210 12.73 16.96 -0.79
C LYS A 210 13.60 15.74 -1.11
N LYS A 211 13.03 14.68 -1.67
CA LYS A 211 13.71 13.39 -1.87
C LYS A 211 13.88 12.99 -3.32
N LEU A 212 13.03 13.49 -4.21
CA LEU A 212 13.00 13.11 -5.62
C LEU A 212 13.78 14.10 -6.50
N ASP A 213 14.26 13.60 -7.64
CA ASP A 213 14.85 14.45 -8.69
C ASP A 213 13.76 15.08 -9.56
N ARG A 214 12.66 14.36 -9.78
CA ARG A 214 11.48 14.83 -10.54
C ARG A 214 10.20 14.33 -9.89
N LEU A 215 9.15 15.15 -9.95
CA LEU A 215 7.82 14.81 -9.48
C LEU A 215 6.77 15.24 -10.49
N ALA A 216 6.09 14.29 -11.11
CA ALA A 216 4.94 14.53 -11.95
C ALA A 216 3.66 14.56 -11.11
N ILE A 217 2.84 15.56 -11.30
CA ILE A 217 1.56 15.74 -10.63
C ILE A 217 0.44 15.62 -11.66
N GLY A 218 -0.53 14.74 -11.41
CA GLY A 218 -1.65 14.45 -12.30
C GLY A 218 -3.00 14.50 -11.61
N GLY A 219 -4.05 14.25 -12.40
CA GLY A 219 -5.42 14.28 -11.93
C GLY A 219 -5.92 15.66 -11.53
N GLY A 220 -6.99 15.72 -10.75
CA GLY A 220 -7.57 16.98 -10.24
C GLY A 220 -6.61 17.80 -9.38
N MET A 221 -5.64 17.14 -8.73
CA MET A 221 -4.57 17.83 -8.00
C MET A 221 -3.76 18.77 -8.90
N ALA A 222 -3.43 18.34 -10.12
CA ALA A 222 -2.69 19.16 -11.08
C ALA A 222 -3.43 20.44 -11.42
N ASN A 223 -4.76 20.42 -11.46
CA ASN A 223 -5.57 21.60 -11.74
C ASN A 223 -5.37 22.71 -10.70
N THR A 224 -5.21 22.34 -9.43
CA THR A 224 -4.92 23.31 -8.35
C THR A 224 -3.56 23.98 -8.55
N PHE A 225 -2.54 23.21 -8.98
CA PHE A 225 -1.22 23.77 -9.31
C PHE A 225 -1.29 24.67 -10.55
N LEU A 226 -2.01 24.29 -11.59
CA LEU A 226 -2.20 25.10 -12.78
C LEU A 226 -2.92 26.41 -12.47
N ALA A 227 -4.00 26.36 -11.68
CA ALA A 227 -4.72 27.54 -11.23
C ALA A 227 -3.82 28.47 -10.38
N ALA A 228 -2.97 27.90 -9.52
CA ALA A 228 -1.99 28.66 -8.76
C ALA A 228 -0.97 29.40 -9.62
N GLN A 229 -0.73 28.94 -10.84
CA GLN A 229 0.11 29.58 -11.86
C GLN A 229 -0.67 30.58 -12.74
N GLY A 230 -1.96 30.79 -12.48
CA GLY A 230 -2.79 31.70 -13.25
C GLY A 230 -3.48 31.10 -14.48
N VAL A 231 -3.45 29.76 -14.62
CA VAL A 231 -4.19 29.08 -15.69
C VAL A 231 -5.69 29.05 -15.35
N ASP A 232 -6.55 29.41 -16.27
CA ASP A 232 -7.99 29.19 -16.15
C ASP A 232 -8.29 27.71 -16.41
N VAL A 233 -8.72 26.99 -15.37
CA VAL A 233 -9.02 25.55 -15.45
C VAL A 233 -10.49 25.25 -15.77
N GLY A 234 -11.29 26.28 -16.12
CA GLY A 234 -12.70 26.15 -16.47
C GLY A 234 -13.54 25.55 -15.34
N ALA A 235 -14.38 24.59 -15.68
CA ALA A 235 -15.26 23.89 -14.73
C ALA A 235 -14.59 22.68 -14.07
N SER A 236 -13.27 22.56 -14.13
CA SER A 236 -12.49 21.45 -13.58
C SER A 236 -12.56 21.41 -12.07
N LEU A 237 -12.46 20.19 -11.51
CA LEU A 237 -12.21 20.01 -10.07
C LEU A 237 -10.90 20.74 -9.69
N CYS A 238 -11.00 21.69 -8.75
CA CYS A 238 -9.87 22.49 -8.32
C CYS A 238 -10.11 23.03 -6.90
N GLU A 239 -9.08 22.97 -6.06
CA GLU A 239 -9.10 23.59 -4.73
C GLU A 239 -8.47 24.98 -4.81
N HIS A 240 -9.23 25.97 -5.28
CA HIS A 240 -8.76 27.35 -5.49
C HIS A 240 -8.25 28.02 -4.21
N ASP A 241 -8.81 27.66 -3.06
CA ASP A 241 -8.40 28.12 -1.73
C ASP A 241 -7.01 27.59 -1.30
N LEU A 242 -6.50 26.55 -1.96
CA LEU A 242 -5.15 26.02 -1.75
C LEU A 242 -4.10 26.51 -2.75
N ALA A 243 -4.39 27.57 -3.50
CA ALA A 243 -3.44 28.12 -4.46
C ALA A 243 -2.11 28.53 -3.81
N ASP A 244 -2.13 29.16 -2.64
CA ASP A 244 -0.93 29.54 -1.92
C ASP A 244 -0.15 28.32 -1.42
N THR A 245 -0.84 27.29 -0.93
CA THR A 245 -0.22 26.02 -0.55
C THR A 245 0.45 25.36 -1.74
N ALA A 246 -0.18 25.36 -2.92
CA ALA A 246 0.44 24.83 -4.14
C ALA A 246 1.70 25.62 -4.52
N ARG A 247 1.70 26.96 -4.39
CA ARG A 247 2.89 27.80 -4.62
C ARG A 247 4.01 27.49 -3.65
N GLU A 248 3.71 27.25 -2.38
CA GLU A 248 4.68 26.84 -1.35
C GLU A 248 5.33 25.50 -1.70
N ILE A 249 4.55 24.53 -2.16
CA ILE A 249 5.08 23.23 -2.62
C ILE A 249 5.98 23.42 -3.84
N MET A 250 5.59 24.24 -4.83
CA MET A 250 6.42 24.55 -5.99
C MET A 250 7.73 25.22 -5.59
N ALA A 251 7.69 26.16 -4.63
CA ALA A 251 8.90 26.82 -4.12
C ALA A 251 9.80 25.84 -3.37
N SER A 252 9.24 24.95 -2.56
CA SER A 252 9.99 23.89 -1.85
C SER A 252 10.65 22.92 -2.81
N ALA A 253 9.97 22.52 -3.88
CA ALA A 253 10.52 21.67 -4.93
C ALA A 253 11.72 22.33 -5.60
N LYS A 254 11.57 23.61 -5.99
CA LYS A 254 12.65 24.40 -6.60
C LYS A 254 13.87 24.52 -5.66
N ALA A 255 13.63 24.83 -4.39
CA ALA A 255 14.69 24.93 -3.38
C ALA A 255 15.43 23.61 -3.15
N ALA A 256 14.73 22.48 -3.25
CA ALA A 256 15.30 21.14 -3.11
C ALA A 256 15.94 20.59 -4.40
N GLY A 257 15.82 21.29 -5.53
CA GLY A 257 16.30 20.82 -6.83
C GLY A 257 15.43 19.75 -7.47
N CYS A 258 14.17 19.61 -7.02
CA CYS A 258 13.19 18.69 -7.59
C CYS A 258 12.43 19.37 -8.74
N GLU A 259 12.55 18.83 -9.94
CA GLU A 259 11.79 19.32 -11.11
C GLU A 259 10.32 18.87 -11.01
N LEU A 260 9.39 19.83 -10.98
CA LEU A 260 7.96 19.52 -11.07
C LEU A 260 7.53 19.41 -12.54
N LEU A 261 6.89 18.31 -12.86
CA LEU A 261 6.28 18.05 -14.17
C LEU A 261 4.77 18.23 -14.04
N LEU A 262 4.28 19.42 -14.38
CA LEU A 262 2.88 19.74 -14.46
C LEU A 262 2.37 19.56 -15.90
N PRO A 263 1.06 19.33 -16.11
CA PRO A 263 0.48 19.26 -17.44
C PRO A 263 0.77 20.53 -18.26
N ILE A 264 1.07 20.35 -19.54
CA ILE A 264 1.27 21.44 -20.51
C ILE A 264 0.15 21.45 -21.55
N ASP A 265 -0.55 20.35 -21.67
CA ASP A 265 -1.80 20.19 -22.40
C ASP A 265 -2.70 19.20 -21.65
N VAL A 266 -3.98 19.23 -21.95
CA VAL A 266 -4.99 18.47 -21.21
C VAL A 266 -6.04 17.89 -22.15
N VAL A 267 -6.69 16.81 -21.69
CA VAL A 267 -7.90 16.27 -22.31
C VAL A 267 -9.11 16.75 -21.52
N VAL A 268 -10.03 17.41 -22.20
CA VAL A 268 -11.21 18.03 -21.59
C VAL A 268 -12.50 17.46 -22.16
N ALA A 269 -13.54 17.46 -21.34
CA ALA A 269 -14.92 17.23 -21.75
C ALA A 269 -15.85 18.00 -20.79
N GLN A 270 -17.12 18.14 -21.16
CA GLN A 270 -18.10 18.82 -20.31
C GLN A 270 -18.73 17.88 -19.27
N GLU A 271 -18.67 16.57 -19.52
CA GLU A 271 -19.23 15.53 -18.66
C GLU A 271 -18.26 14.36 -18.52
N VAL A 272 -18.36 13.66 -17.40
CA VAL A 272 -17.62 12.41 -17.15
C VAL A 272 -18.51 11.23 -17.51
N LYS A 273 -18.46 10.81 -18.78
CA LYS A 273 -19.23 9.67 -19.31
C LYS A 273 -18.41 8.90 -20.35
N PRO A 274 -18.60 7.58 -20.45
CA PRO A 274 -18.02 6.81 -21.54
C PRO A 274 -18.50 7.31 -22.90
N GLY A 275 -17.57 7.45 -23.85
CA GLY A 275 -17.90 7.87 -25.24
C GLY A 275 -18.29 9.32 -25.42
N VAL A 276 -18.14 10.16 -24.38
CA VAL A 276 -18.36 11.61 -24.52
C VAL A 276 -17.31 12.23 -25.46
N ALA A 277 -17.70 13.28 -26.17
CA ALA A 277 -16.76 14.05 -26.98
C ALA A 277 -15.67 14.68 -26.11
N ALA A 278 -14.44 14.27 -26.33
CA ALA A 278 -13.27 14.77 -25.63
C ALA A 278 -12.39 15.57 -26.58
N ASN A 279 -11.79 16.65 -26.09
CA ASN A 279 -10.91 17.52 -26.85
C ASN A 279 -9.55 17.65 -26.15
N VAL A 280 -8.49 17.70 -26.94
CA VAL A 280 -7.19 18.13 -26.47
C VAL A 280 -7.13 19.66 -26.47
N ARG A 281 -6.68 20.26 -25.38
CA ARG A 281 -6.48 21.70 -25.24
C ARG A 281 -5.07 22.01 -24.80
N ASP A 282 -4.45 23.01 -25.39
CA ASP A 282 -3.34 23.70 -24.74
C ASP A 282 -3.90 24.52 -23.56
N LEU A 283 -3.08 24.77 -22.53
CA LEU A 283 -3.57 25.39 -21.28
C LEU A 283 -4.23 26.76 -21.53
N ALA A 284 -3.78 27.51 -22.53
CA ALA A 284 -4.35 28.82 -22.87
C ALA A 284 -5.72 28.73 -23.56
N ASP A 285 -6.08 27.54 -24.07
CA ASP A 285 -7.28 27.34 -24.87
C ASP A 285 -8.43 26.65 -24.09
N ILE A 286 -8.24 26.44 -22.79
CA ILE A 286 -9.27 25.86 -21.91
C ILE A 286 -10.45 26.83 -21.83
N GLN A 287 -11.66 26.31 -22.04
CA GLN A 287 -12.90 27.08 -22.02
C GLN A 287 -13.63 26.95 -20.70
N GLY A 288 -14.48 27.90 -20.36
CA GLY A 288 -15.16 27.95 -19.07
C GLY A 288 -16.01 26.72 -18.72
N ALA A 289 -16.55 26.02 -19.69
CA ALA A 289 -17.32 24.78 -19.50
C ALA A 289 -16.47 23.51 -19.52
N ASP A 290 -15.19 23.60 -19.89
CA ASP A 290 -14.29 22.46 -19.96
C ASP A 290 -13.94 21.93 -18.58
N ARG A 291 -13.95 20.62 -18.45
CA ARG A 291 -13.42 19.87 -17.29
C ARG A 291 -12.18 19.11 -17.74
N ILE A 292 -11.07 19.33 -17.07
CA ILE A 292 -9.84 18.56 -17.30
C ILE A 292 -10.04 17.18 -16.70
N LEU A 293 -9.98 16.16 -17.55
CA LEU A 293 -10.25 14.76 -17.16
C LEU A 293 -9.06 13.82 -17.38
N ASP A 294 -8.05 14.25 -18.17
CA ASP A 294 -6.79 13.52 -18.33
C ASP A 294 -5.67 14.47 -18.77
N ALA A 295 -4.44 14.01 -18.67
CA ALA A 295 -3.28 14.68 -19.24
C ALA A 295 -3.32 14.55 -20.78
N GLY A 296 -2.87 15.61 -21.47
CA GLY A 296 -2.80 15.62 -22.92
C GLY A 296 -1.59 14.87 -23.49
N PRO A 297 -1.55 14.69 -24.81
CA PRO A 297 -0.49 13.92 -25.47
C PRO A 297 0.92 14.55 -25.35
N LYS A 298 1.04 15.87 -25.29
CA LYS A 298 2.33 16.56 -25.06
C LYS A 298 2.81 16.32 -23.64
N THR A 299 1.92 16.37 -22.66
CA THR A 299 2.22 16.06 -21.27
C THR A 299 2.65 14.60 -21.11
N LEU A 300 1.95 13.68 -21.75
CA LEU A 300 2.31 12.25 -21.74
C LEU A 300 3.69 12.02 -22.36
N ALA A 301 4.00 12.64 -23.49
CA ALA A 301 5.31 12.51 -24.12
C ALA A 301 6.44 13.01 -23.20
N LYS A 302 6.22 14.13 -22.50
CA LYS A 302 7.16 14.66 -21.52
C LYS A 302 7.34 13.68 -20.33
N LEU A 303 6.26 13.08 -19.87
CA LEU A 303 6.30 12.09 -18.79
C LEU A 303 7.04 10.81 -19.21
N ILE A 304 6.79 10.30 -20.41
CA ILE A 304 7.52 9.15 -20.97
C ILE A 304 9.02 9.45 -21.05
N ALA A 305 9.40 10.63 -21.52
CA ALA A 305 10.80 11.03 -21.54
C ALA A 305 11.41 11.10 -20.12
N ALA A 306 10.64 11.53 -19.13
CA ALA A 306 11.06 11.53 -17.74
C ALA A 306 11.22 10.11 -17.17
N ILE A 307 10.35 9.19 -17.53
CA ILE A 307 10.47 7.75 -17.18
C ILE A 307 11.75 7.18 -17.81
N ASP A 308 12.01 7.47 -19.09
CA ASP A 308 13.23 7.04 -19.80
C ASP A 308 14.52 7.55 -19.15
N GLY A 309 14.50 8.77 -18.65
CA GLY A 309 15.63 9.41 -17.98
C GLY A 309 15.76 9.04 -16.50
N SER A 310 14.99 8.10 -15.98
CA SER A 310 14.99 7.73 -14.56
C SER A 310 15.48 6.30 -14.35
N ALA A 311 16.13 6.07 -13.20
CA ALA A 311 16.54 4.74 -12.74
C ALA A 311 15.52 4.14 -11.75
N THR A 312 14.76 4.99 -11.07
CA THR A 312 13.73 4.60 -10.11
C THR A 312 12.46 5.42 -10.33
N LEU A 313 11.32 4.72 -10.29
CA LEU A 313 9.98 5.31 -10.32
C LEU A 313 9.22 4.91 -9.05
N ILE A 314 8.58 5.88 -8.40
CA ILE A 314 7.59 5.64 -7.36
C ILE A 314 6.27 6.30 -7.77
N TRP A 315 5.18 5.52 -7.78
CA TRP A 315 3.90 5.94 -8.32
C TRP A 315 2.75 5.76 -7.33
N ASN A 316 2.03 6.85 -7.07
CA ASN A 316 0.83 6.86 -6.25
C ASN A 316 -0.26 7.75 -6.85
N GLY A 317 -1.26 7.16 -7.46
CA GLY A 317 -2.44 7.82 -8.00
C GLY A 317 -2.42 8.04 -9.52
N PRO A 318 -3.61 7.99 -10.14
CA PRO A 318 -3.77 8.11 -11.59
C PRO A 318 -3.57 9.53 -12.11
N LEU A 319 -3.33 9.65 -13.41
CA LEU A 319 -3.13 10.93 -14.11
C LEU A 319 -4.44 11.58 -14.57
N GLY A 320 -5.51 10.78 -14.68
CA GLY A 320 -6.83 11.21 -15.15
C GLY A 320 -7.93 10.36 -14.54
N VAL A 321 -9.14 10.48 -15.07
CA VAL A 321 -10.31 9.67 -14.67
C VAL A 321 -10.23 8.32 -15.37
N PHE A 322 -9.31 7.49 -14.90
CA PHE A 322 -8.90 6.24 -15.54
C PHE A 322 -10.02 5.19 -15.62
N GLU A 323 -11.06 5.32 -14.79
CA GLU A 323 -12.22 4.41 -14.80
C GLU A 323 -13.15 4.63 -16.01
N VAL A 324 -13.00 5.78 -16.69
CA VAL A 324 -13.92 6.20 -17.75
C VAL A 324 -13.14 6.51 -19.05
N PRO A 325 -13.06 5.58 -20.01
CA PRO A 325 -12.48 5.89 -21.32
C PRO A 325 -13.21 7.06 -22.02
N PRO A 326 -12.50 7.99 -22.68
CA PRO A 326 -11.07 7.92 -23.06
C PRO A 326 -10.10 8.62 -22.07
N PHE A 327 -10.50 8.85 -20.82
CA PHE A 327 -9.73 9.59 -19.80
C PHE A 327 -8.75 8.71 -19.02
N ASP A 328 -8.58 7.46 -19.42
CA ASP A 328 -7.61 6.48 -18.94
C ASP A 328 -6.29 6.52 -19.70
N LYS A 329 -6.25 7.17 -20.86
CA LYS A 329 -5.17 7.03 -21.85
C LYS A 329 -3.79 7.37 -21.28
N ALA A 330 -3.64 8.54 -20.67
CA ALA A 330 -2.34 8.94 -20.14
C ALA A 330 -1.85 8.01 -19.04
N THR A 331 -2.72 7.58 -18.14
CA THR A 331 -2.40 6.63 -17.07
C THR A 331 -1.97 5.28 -17.64
N VAL A 332 -2.75 4.73 -18.56
CA VAL A 332 -2.48 3.42 -19.17
C VAL A 332 -1.19 3.43 -19.99
N GLU A 333 -0.99 4.41 -20.86
CA GLU A 333 0.22 4.48 -21.70
C GLU A 333 1.49 4.71 -20.88
N ALA A 334 1.44 5.55 -19.84
CA ALA A 334 2.57 5.73 -18.92
C ALA A 334 2.88 4.45 -18.14
N ALA A 335 1.84 3.71 -17.71
CA ALA A 335 1.98 2.45 -16.99
C ALA A 335 2.60 1.35 -17.89
N LEU A 336 2.13 1.22 -19.13
CA LEU A 336 2.68 0.30 -20.11
C LEU A 336 4.18 0.56 -20.36
N HIS A 337 4.54 1.83 -20.53
CA HIS A 337 5.93 2.22 -20.77
C HIS A 337 6.84 1.95 -19.56
N ALA A 338 6.36 2.29 -18.35
CA ALA A 338 7.09 2.01 -17.11
C ALA A 338 7.30 0.49 -16.90
N ALA A 339 6.26 -0.31 -17.17
CA ALA A 339 6.31 -1.77 -17.08
C ALA A 339 7.34 -2.36 -18.06
N GLU A 340 7.36 -1.91 -19.31
CA GLU A 340 8.33 -2.34 -20.32
C GLU A 340 9.77 -2.05 -19.84
N ARG A 341 10.01 -0.86 -19.31
CA ARG A 341 11.32 -0.47 -18.76
C ARG A 341 11.72 -1.31 -17.54
N ALA A 342 10.75 -1.64 -16.67
CA ALA A 342 10.99 -2.47 -15.49
C ALA A 342 11.32 -3.92 -15.90
N LYS A 343 10.58 -4.50 -16.84
CA LYS A 343 10.87 -5.85 -17.41
C LYS A 343 12.25 -5.93 -18.06
N ALA A 344 12.68 -4.86 -18.73
CA ALA A 344 14.00 -4.76 -19.32
C ALA A 344 15.13 -4.54 -18.29
N GLY A 345 14.83 -4.46 -16.99
CA GLY A 345 15.80 -4.21 -15.92
C GLY A 345 16.40 -2.79 -15.93
N LYS A 346 15.76 -1.86 -16.65
CA LYS A 346 16.23 -0.47 -16.81
C LYS A 346 15.58 0.50 -15.84
N LEU A 347 14.56 0.07 -15.12
CA LEU A 347 13.81 0.89 -14.16
C LEU A 347 13.43 0.04 -12.96
N VAL A 348 13.65 0.56 -11.76
CA VAL A 348 13.01 0.05 -10.54
C VAL A 348 11.68 0.77 -10.41
N ALA A 349 10.58 0.10 -10.74
CA ALA A 349 9.24 0.67 -10.72
C ALA A 349 8.46 0.13 -9.52
N VAL A 350 8.14 1.02 -8.58
CA VAL A 350 7.37 0.72 -7.37
C VAL A 350 6.09 1.55 -7.38
N ALA A 351 4.97 0.91 -7.15
CA ALA A 351 3.67 1.56 -7.10
C ALA A 351 2.85 1.09 -5.90
N GLY A 352 1.92 1.90 -5.46
CA GLY A 352 0.99 1.54 -4.40
C GLY A 352 -0.15 2.54 -4.25
N GLY A 353 -1.14 2.14 -3.45
CA GLY A 353 -2.42 2.83 -3.30
C GLY A 353 -3.53 2.19 -4.14
N GLY A 354 -4.75 2.17 -3.61
CA GLY A 354 -5.87 1.45 -4.22
C GLY A 354 -6.15 1.84 -5.67
N ASP A 355 -6.25 3.15 -5.95
CA ASP A 355 -6.51 3.65 -7.31
C ASP A 355 -5.34 3.36 -8.26
N THR A 356 -4.11 3.39 -7.75
CA THR A 356 -2.92 3.04 -8.55
C THR A 356 -2.95 1.58 -8.94
N VAL A 357 -3.19 0.68 -7.98
CA VAL A 357 -3.30 -0.77 -8.25
C VAL A 357 -4.42 -1.05 -9.24
N ALA A 358 -5.58 -0.41 -9.07
CA ALA A 358 -6.70 -0.54 -9.99
C ALA A 358 -6.33 -0.07 -11.42
N ALA A 359 -5.64 1.06 -11.55
CA ALA A 359 -5.19 1.58 -12.83
C ALA A 359 -4.16 0.66 -13.51
N LEU A 360 -3.21 0.10 -12.75
CA LEU A 360 -2.25 -0.87 -13.28
C LEU A 360 -2.91 -2.18 -13.72
N ASN A 361 -3.95 -2.61 -13.04
CA ASN A 361 -4.76 -3.77 -13.42
C ASN A 361 -5.55 -3.49 -14.70
N VAL A 362 -6.14 -2.31 -14.86
CA VAL A 362 -6.78 -1.88 -16.12
C VAL A 362 -5.80 -1.89 -17.29
N ALA A 363 -4.57 -1.44 -17.05
CA ALA A 363 -3.50 -1.48 -18.04
C ALA A 363 -2.93 -2.90 -18.27
N GLY A 364 -3.23 -3.86 -17.39
CA GLY A 364 -2.75 -5.25 -17.49
C GLY A 364 -1.26 -5.41 -17.18
N VAL A 365 -0.65 -4.51 -16.39
CA VAL A 365 0.81 -4.46 -16.16
C VAL A 365 1.23 -4.49 -14.68
N ALA A 366 0.31 -4.76 -13.77
CA ALA A 366 0.65 -4.78 -12.34
C ALA A 366 1.79 -5.76 -12.01
N ASP A 367 1.78 -6.93 -12.64
CA ASP A 367 2.82 -7.96 -12.45
C ASP A 367 4.15 -7.63 -13.13
N ASP A 368 4.16 -6.67 -14.04
CA ASP A 368 5.35 -6.24 -14.79
C ASP A 368 6.13 -5.12 -14.09
N PHE A 369 5.56 -4.50 -13.07
CA PHE A 369 6.28 -3.58 -12.19
C PHE A 369 7.24 -4.36 -11.30
N THR A 370 8.31 -3.71 -10.87
CA THR A 370 9.26 -4.32 -9.92
C THR A 370 8.58 -4.72 -8.63
N PHE A 371 7.69 -3.85 -8.15
CA PHE A 371 6.88 -4.09 -6.96
C PHE A 371 5.60 -3.24 -6.95
N VAL A 372 4.48 -3.86 -6.60
CA VAL A 372 3.20 -3.19 -6.37
C VAL A 372 2.74 -3.48 -4.95
N SER A 373 2.72 -2.45 -4.09
CA SER A 373 2.24 -2.58 -2.72
C SER A 373 0.72 -2.61 -2.70
N THR A 374 0.17 -3.62 -2.04
CA THR A 374 -1.27 -3.72 -1.75
C THR A 374 -1.62 -3.17 -0.37
N ALA A 375 -0.66 -2.56 0.31
CA ALA A 375 -0.78 -2.15 1.71
C ALA A 375 -1.60 -0.85 1.94
N GLY A 376 -2.03 -0.17 0.88
CA GLY A 376 -2.92 0.98 0.98
C GLY A 376 -2.39 2.11 1.87
N GLY A 377 -3.01 2.30 3.04
CA GLY A 377 -2.66 3.39 3.96
C GLY A 377 -1.24 3.33 4.52
N ALA A 378 -0.72 2.14 4.80
CA ALA A 378 0.66 1.99 5.30
C ALA A 378 1.70 2.43 4.24
N PHE A 379 1.47 2.09 2.97
CA PHE A 379 2.32 2.55 1.88
C PHE A 379 2.29 4.07 1.75
N LEU A 380 1.11 4.69 1.83
CA LEU A 380 0.96 6.14 1.75
C LEU A 380 1.68 6.84 2.90
N GLU A 381 1.42 6.41 4.16
CA GLU A 381 2.05 7.00 5.33
C GLU A 381 3.58 6.85 5.31
N TRP A 382 4.08 5.72 4.79
CA TRP A 382 5.50 5.55 4.60
C TRP A 382 6.08 6.55 3.56
N MET A 383 5.38 6.75 2.43
CA MET A 383 5.77 7.76 1.43
C MET A 383 5.72 9.19 1.99
N GLU A 384 4.84 9.47 2.94
CA GLU A 384 4.76 10.73 3.68
C GLU A 384 5.94 10.94 4.65
N GLY A 385 6.78 9.91 4.84
CA GLY A 385 7.91 9.93 5.75
C GLY A 385 7.54 9.70 7.20
N LYS A 386 6.34 9.20 7.47
CA LYS A 386 5.87 8.86 8.81
C LYS A 386 6.52 7.57 9.30
N GLU A 387 6.82 7.52 10.59
CA GLU A 387 7.22 6.29 11.24
C GLU A 387 6.01 5.34 11.34
N LEU A 388 6.21 4.10 10.90
CA LEU A 388 5.20 3.06 11.02
C LEU A 388 5.44 2.26 12.30
N PRO A 389 4.56 2.31 13.32
CA PRO A 389 4.82 1.71 14.63
C PRO A 389 5.15 0.21 14.58
N GLY A 390 4.41 -0.54 13.74
CA GLY A 390 4.64 -1.98 13.57
C GLY A 390 5.95 -2.32 12.87
N VAL A 391 6.51 -1.38 12.09
CA VAL A 391 7.85 -1.51 11.47
C VAL A 391 8.92 -1.07 12.45
N ALA A 392 8.72 0.05 13.14
CA ALA A 392 9.67 0.56 14.14
C ALA A 392 9.92 -0.44 15.26
N ALA A 393 8.90 -1.21 15.65
CA ALA A 393 9.02 -2.26 16.65
C ALA A 393 9.85 -3.48 16.19
N LEU A 394 10.15 -3.62 14.89
CA LEU A 394 11.03 -4.65 14.33
C LEU A 394 12.50 -4.19 14.27
N ALA A 395 12.78 -2.90 14.46
CA ALA A 395 14.12 -2.35 14.35
C ALA A 395 15.06 -2.93 15.43
N ILE A 396 16.32 -3.15 15.02
CA ILE A 396 17.42 -3.60 15.91
C ILE A 396 18.16 -2.38 16.42
#